data_7ea823bb488d536064f4bfa3beff4873
#
_entry.id   7ea823bb488d536064f4bfa3beff4873
#
_cell.length_a   1.000
_cell.length_b   1.000
_cell.length_c   1.000
_cell.angle_alpha   90.00
_cell.angle_beta   90.00
_cell.angle_gamma   90.00
#
_symmetry.space_group_name_H-M   'P 1'
#
loop_
_entity.id
_entity.type
_entity.pdbx_description
1 polymer ?
#
loop_
_entity_poly.entity_id
_entity_poly.type
_entity_poly.pdbx_seq_one_letter_code
_entity_poly.pdbx_strand_id
1 'polypeptide(L)'
;MAVIQVTAERTVNAPAEAVYGYIRDMHTHPKFLPPAFSDFHIESGGVGTGSVTRFKVTAGGRTREYHMTVDEPEPGRVLRESDQNSSLITKFIVDPAGSGSSLVQISTTWQGAGGIGGFFERTFAPRAMRAIYEDELQRLDAYAREQQTA
;
A
#
# COMPACT_ATOMS: atom_id res chain seq x y z
N MET A 1 1.50 -10.22 22.26
CA MET A 1 1.70 -10.61 20.88
C MET A 1 2.59 -9.60 20.19
N ALA A 2 3.52 -10.09 19.38
CA ALA A 2 4.44 -9.19 18.69
C ALA A 2 3.75 -8.50 17.52
N VAL A 3 4.02 -7.21 17.36
CA VAL A 3 3.61 -6.46 16.17
C VAL A 3 4.66 -6.70 15.09
N ILE A 4 4.19 -7.09 13.91
CA ILE A 4 5.04 -7.26 12.74
C ILE A 4 4.93 -6.01 11.89
N GLN A 5 6.05 -5.49 11.42
CA GLN A 5 6.08 -4.30 10.57
C GLN A 5 6.89 -4.57 9.32
N VAL A 6 6.34 -4.14 8.19
CA VAL A 6 7.02 -4.20 6.89
C VAL A 6 6.98 -2.81 6.30
N THR A 7 8.15 -2.32 5.90
CA THR A 7 8.29 -0.98 5.33
C THR A 7 9.14 -1.04 4.06
N ALA A 8 8.70 -0.33 3.04
CA ALA A 8 9.48 -0.09 1.83
C ALA A 8 9.34 1.38 1.46
N GLU A 9 10.37 1.95 0.86
CA GLU A 9 10.32 3.34 0.42
C GLU A 9 11.07 3.54 -0.89
N ARG A 10 10.69 4.60 -1.61
CA ARG A 10 11.31 4.94 -2.88
C ARG A 10 11.10 6.42 -3.19
N THR A 11 12.11 7.03 -3.78
CA THR A 11 11.96 8.35 -4.38
C THR A 11 11.22 8.20 -5.70
N VAL A 12 10.11 8.93 -5.82
CA VAL A 12 9.26 8.95 -7.01
C VAL A 12 9.47 10.26 -7.75
N ASN A 13 9.63 10.19 -9.07
CA ASN A 13 9.96 11.36 -9.89
C ASN A 13 8.71 12.12 -10.30
N ALA A 14 8.00 12.63 -9.33
CA ALA A 14 6.84 13.49 -9.46
C ALA A 14 6.63 14.27 -8.17
N PRO A 15 5.99 15.44 -8.22
CA PRO A 15 5.71 16.21 -7.00
C PRO A 15 4.82 15.45 -6.03
N ALA A 16 5.04 15.68 -4.73
CA ALA A 16 4.29 14.99 -3.67
C ALA A 16 2.78 15.14 -3.83
N GLU A 17 2.31 16.31 -4.20
CA GLU A 17 0.88 16.55 -4.39
C GLU A 17 0.30 15.65 -5.48
N ALA A 18 1.00 15.51 -6.62
CA ALA A 18 0.55 14.65 -7.71
C ALA A 18 0.55 13.19 -7.29
N VAL A 19 1.62 12.73 -6.64
CA VAL A 19 1.77 11.34 -6.20
C VAL A 19 0.70 10.98 -5.18
N TYR A 20 0.47 11.85 -4.21
CA TYR A 20 -0.59 11.61 -3.23
C TYR A 20 -1.96 11.52 -3.92
N GLY A 21 -2.19 12.34 -4.93
CA GLY A 21 -3.43 12.29 -5.71
C GLY A 21 -3.65 10.93 -6.37
N TYR A 22 -2.59 10.32 -6.91
CA TYR A 22 -2.69 8.97 -7.50
C TYR A 22 -2.99 7.92 -6.45
N ILE A 23 -2.38 8.05 -5.26
CA ILE A 23 -2.56 7.08 -4.17
C ILE A 23 -3.97 7.15 -3.58
N ARG A 24 -4.52 8.35 -3.39
CA ARG A 24 -5.83 8.51 -2.77
C ARG A 24 -6.98 8.15 -3.71
N ASP A 25 -6.74 8.09 -5.00
CA ASP A 25 -7.76 7.70 -5.99
C ASP A 25 -7.70 6.18 -6.19
N MET A 26 -8.66 5.48 -5.63
CA MET A 26 -8.71 4.02 -5.70
C MET A 26 -8.87 3.51 -7.14
N HIS A 27 -9.37 4.35 -8.05
CA HIS A 27 -9.48 3.98 -9.47
C HIS A 27 -8.12 3.89 -10.14
N THR A 28 -7.11 4.58 -9.62
CA THR A 28 -5.75 4.50 -10.16
C THR A 28 -4.93 3.35 -9.57
N HIS A 29 -5.31 2.81 -8.42
CA HIS A 29 -4.57 1.72 -7.78
C HIS A 29 -4.24 0.56 -8.73
N PRO A 30 -5.18 0.04 -9.54
CA PRO A 30 -4.84 -1.04 -10.47
C PRO A 30 -3.74 -0.70 -11.48
N LYS A 31 -3.47 0.59 -11.69
CA LYS A 31 -2.42 1.03 -12.63
C LYS A 31 -1.02 0.78 -12.10
N PHE A 32 -0.86 0.65 -10.78
CA PHE A 32 0.46 0.42 -10.17
C PHE A 32 0.49 -0.77 -9.20
N LEU A 33 -0.59 -1.53 -9.08
CA LEU A 33 -0.57 -2.75 -8.25
C LEU A 33 0.21 -3.87 -8.94
N PRO A 34 1.11 -4.55 -8.20
CA PRO A 34 1.83 -5.70 -8.74
C PRO A 34 0.91 -6.89 -9.01
N PRO A 35 1.39 -7.88 -9.79
CA PRO A 35 0.61 -9.10 -10.07
C PRO A 35 0.21 -9.90 -8.83
N ALA A 36 0.90 -9.70 -7.69
CA ALA A 36 0.52 -10.33 -6.43
C ALA A 36 -0.89 -9.93 -5.98
N PHE A 37 -1.36 -8.75 -6.39
CA PHE A 37 -2.71 -8.29 -6.12
C PHE A 37 -3.66 -8.79 -7.20
N SER A 38 -4.86 -9.21 -6.80
CA SER A 38 -5.89 -9.68 -7.74
C SER A 38 -7.27 -9.31 -7.22
N ASP A 39 -8.25 -9.35 -8.11
CA ASP A 39 -9.67 -9.12 -7.79
C ASP A 39 -9.91 -7.81 -7.04
N PHE A 40 -9.30 -6.73 -7.51
CA PHE A 40 -9.46 -5.41 -6.90
C PHE A 40 -10.82 -4.82 -7.25
N HIS A 41 -11.60 -4.48 -6.21
CA HIS A 41 -12.93 -3.89 -6.34
C HIS A 41 -13.07 -2.68 -5.41
N ILE A 42 -13.75 -1.65 -5.90
CA ILE A 42 -14.16 -0.51 -5.08
C ILE A 42 -15.61 -0.76 -4.69
N GLU A 43 -15.87 -0.95 -3.39
CA GLU A 43 -17.22 -1.22 -2.89
C GLU A 43 -18.00 0.05 -2.60
N SER A 44 -17.31 1.10 -2.12
CA SER A 44 -17.94 2.39 -1.90
C SER A 44 -16.88 3.49 -1.92
N GLY A 45 -17.32 4.73 -2.10
CA GLY A 45 -16.43 5.86 -2.24
C GLY A 45 -15.66 5.80 -3.54
N GLY A 46 -14.32 5.77 -3.45
CA GLY A 46 -13.44 5.67 -4.59
C GLY A 46 -12.27 6.65 -4.52
N VAL A 47 -12.43 7.73 -3.78
CA VAL A 47 -11.36 8.74 -3.63
C VAL A 47 -11.26 9.14 -2.16
N GLY A 48 -10.11 8.86 -1.55
CA GLY A 48 -9.80 9.31 -0.20
C GLY A 48 -10.65 8.71 0.89
N THR A 49 -10.77 9.43 1.99
CA THR A 49 -11.50 9.01 3.19
C THR A 49 -12.92 8.56 2.88
N GLY A 50 -13.30 7.42 3.43
CA GLY A 50 -14.62 6.82 3.22
C GLY A 50 -14.65 5.78 2.12
N SER A 51 -13.57 5.61 1.38
CA SER A 51 -13.49 4.56 0.37
C SER A 51 -13.39 3.19 1.04
N VAL A 52 -14.01 2.19 0.40
CA VAL A 52 -13.92 0.79 0.83
C VAL A 52 -13.51 -0.03 -0.38
N THR A 53 -12.44 -0.80 -0.24
CA THR A 53 -11.92 -1.63 -1.31
C THR A 53 -11.81 -3.07 -0.86
N ARG A 54 -11.82 -3.98 -1.83
CA ARG A 54 -11.62 -5.40 -1.59
C ARG A 54 -10.66 -5.94 -2.63
N PHE A 55 -9.70 -6.75 -2.20
CA PHE A 55 -8.73 -7.36 -3.10
C PHE A 55 -8.10 -8.58 -2.45
N LYS A 56 -7.35 -9.34 -3.25
CA LYS A 56 -6.58 -10.48 -2.79
C LYS A 56 -5.11 -10.22 -2.98
N VAL A 57 -4.29 -10.75 -2.08
CA VAL A 57 -2.83 -10.69 -2.18
C VAL A 57 -2.28 -12.09 -2.04
N THR A 58 -1.44 -12.50 -2.98
CA THR A 58 -0.70 -13.76 -2.93
C THR A 58 0.73 -13.45 -2.53
N ALA A 59 1.14 -13.92 -1.35
CA ALA A 59 2.46 -13.68 -0.80
C ALA A 59 2.92 -14.92 -0.04
N GLY A 60 4.16 -15.33 -0.27
CA GLY A 60 4.72 -16.50 0.43
C GLY A 60 3.96 -17.79 0.15
N GLY A 61 3.38 -17.93 -1.04
CA GLY A 61 2.61 -19.12 -1.43
C GLY A 61 1.19 -19.16 -0.88
N ARG A 62 0.73 -18.10 -0.23
CA ARG A 62 -0.61 -18.01 0.32
C ARG A 62 -1.37 -16.85 -0.27
N THR A 63 -2.67 -17.03 -0.49
CA THR A 63 -3.57 -15.97 -0.94
C THR A 63 -4.51 -15.58 0.20
N ARG A 64 -4.58 -14.28 0.47
CA ARG A 64 -5.51 -13.73 1.47
C ARG A 64 -6.38 -12.66 0.83
N GLU A 65 -7.62 -12.59 1.29
CA GLU A 65 -8.53 -11.53 0.91
C GLU A 65 -8.50 -10.43 1.95
N TYR A 66 -8.49 -9.18 1.49
CA TYR A 66 -8.52 -8.00 2.33
C TYR A 66 -9.73 -7.15 2.01
N HIS A 67 -10.31 -6.56 3.05
CA HIS A 67 -11.47 -5.68 2.95
C HIS A 67 -11.10 -4.40 3.68
N MET A 68 -10.64 -3.40 2.92
CA MET A 68 -10.00 -2.21 3.47
C MET A 68 -10.94 -1.03 3.55
N THR A 69 -10.93 -0.37 4.71
CA THR A 69 -11.51 0.96 4.85
C THR A 69 -10.37 1.98 4.76
N VAL A 70 -10.63 3.08 4.05
CA VAL A 70 -9.64 4.11 3.78
C VAL A 70 -9.95 5.36 4.58
N ASP A 71 -8.93 5.90 5.25
CA ASP A 71 -9.01 7.23 5.84
C ASP A 71 -7.69 7.97 5.62
N GLU A 72 -7.70 9.25 5.89
CA GLU A 72 -6.53 10.11 5.69
C GLU A 72 -6.20 10.81 6.99
N PRO A 73 -5.40 10.18 7.88
CA PRO A 73 -5.04 10.79 9.17
C PRO A 73 -4.36 12.14 9.00
N GLU A 74 -3.66 12.33 7.87
CA GLU A 74 -3.02 13.58 7.51
C GLU A 74 -3.22 13.78 6.01
N PRO A 75 -4.35 14.42 5.59
CA PRO A 75 -4.66 14.57 4.18
C PRO A 75 -3.54 15.27 3.41
N GLY A 76 -3.23 14.74 2.25
CA GLY A 76 -2.11 15.21 1.43
C GLY A 76 -0.78 14.56 1.74
N ARG A 77 -0.66 13.86 2.88
CA ARG A 77 0.59 13.22 3.29
C ARG A 77 0.42 11.75 3.68
N VAL A 78 -0.61 11.41 4.45
CA VAL A 78 -0.80 10.04 4.97
C VAL A 78 -2.18 9.52 4.61
N LEU A 79 -2.19 8.43 3.86
CA LEU A 79 -3.40 7.64 3.58
C LEU A 79 -3.28 6.33 4.34
N ARG A 80 -4.35 5.91 5.00
CA ARG A 80 -4.36 4.69 5.79
C ARG A 80 -5.45 3.75 5.29
N GLU A 81 -5.08 2.48 5.14
CA GLU A 81 -6.00 1.41 4.80
C GLU A 81 -6.02 0.41 5.96
N SER A 82 -7.20 0.14 6.49
CA SER A 82 -7.38 -0.77 7.63
C SER A 82 -8.24 -1.94 7.22
N ASP A 83 -7.73 -3.17 7.42
CA ASP A 83 -8.50 -4.36 7.10
C ASP A 83 -9.60 -4.58 8.14
N GLN A 84 -10.82 -4.78 7.66
CA GLN A 84 -11.97 -4.97 8.54
C GLN A 84 -11.96 -6.33 9.26
N ASN A 85 -11.21 -7.28 8.72
CA ASN A 85 -11.23 -8.67 9.21
C ASN A 85 -9.98 -9.08 9.96
N SER A 86 -9.03 -8.16 10.13
CA SER A 86 -7.77 -8.46 10.82
C SER A 86 -7.20 -7.18 11.45
N SER A 87 -6.03 -7.32 12.08
CA SER A 87 -5.29 -6.19 12.65
C SER A 87 -4.43 -5.46 11.62
N LEU A 88 -4.45 -5.86 10.36
CA LEU A 88 -3.55 -5.32 9.34
C LEU A 88 -3.92 -3.87 8.99
N ILE A 89 -2.92 -3.00 9.05
CA ILE A 89 -3.05 -1.58 8.67
C ILE A 89 -1.89 -1.24 7.74
N THR A 90 -2.20 -0.65 6.60
CA THR A 90 -1.21 -0.14 5.65
C THR A 90 -1.30 1.37 5.56
N LYS A 91 -0.16 2.03 5.62
CA LYS A 91 -0.07 3.49 5.42
C LYS A 91 0.79 3.79 4.21
N PHE A 92 0.32 4.74 3.41
CA PHE A 92 1.13 5.38 2.38
C PHE A 92 1.50 6.76 2.91
N ILE A 93 2.79 7.04 2.98
CA ILE A 93 3.30 8.32 3.48
C ILE A 93 4.06 8.98 2.34
N VAL A 94 3.65 10.19 1.96
CA VAL A 94 4.24 10.93 0.83
C VAL A 94 4.82 12.24 1.35
N ASP A 95 6.13 12.40 1.22
CA ASP A 95 6.84 13.62 1.62
C ASP A 95 7.52 14.25 0.42
N PRO A 96 7.57 15.59 0.32
CA PRO A 96 8.36 16.24 -0.71
C PRO A 96 9.85 15.87 -0.58
N ALA A 97 10.51 15.65 -1.72
CA ALA A 97 11.94 15.34 -1.77
C ALA A 97 12.62 16.19 -2.84
N GLY A 98 12.38 17.50 -2.78
CA GLY A 98 12.80 18.46 -3.81
C GLY A 98 11.58 18.93 -4.62
N SER A 99 11.82 19.79 -5.59
CA SER A 99 10.74 20.47 -6.30
C SER A 99 9.96 19.56 -7.26
N GLY A 100 10.58 18.52 -7.76
CA GLY A 100 9.94 17.61 -8.73
C GLY A 100 9.92 16.17 -8.30
N SER A 101 10.18 15.88 -7.01
CA SER A 101 10.31 14.53 -6.50
C SER A 101 9.61 14.39 -5.17
N SER A 102 9.28 13.16 -4.82
CA SER A 102 8.69 12.83 -3.52
C SER A 102 9.29 11.54 -2.99
N LEU A 103 9.31 11.41 -1.66
CA LEU A 103 9.67 10.16 -1.00
C LEU A 103 8.38 9.48 -0.59
N VAL A 104 8.15 8.27 -1.10
CA VAL A 104 6.94 7.50 -0.79
C VAL A 104 7.33 6.29 0.04
N GLN A 105 6.66 6.13 1.17
CA GLN A 105 6.83 4.98 2.04
C GLN A 105 5.53 4.21 2.11
N ILE A 106 5.61 2.88 2.00
CA ILE A 106 4.51 1.98 2.32
C ILE A 106 4.90 1.26 3.61
N SER A 107 4.07 1.37 4.62
CA SER A 107 4.32 0.73 5.91
C SER A 107 3.08 -0.05 6.34
N THR A 108 3.26 -1.34 6.57
CA THR A 108 2.18 -2.23 7.00
C THR A 108 2.53 -2.82 8.35
N THR A 109 1.55 -2.85 9.25
CA THR A 109 1.68 -3.49 10.55
C THR A 109 0.52 -4.46 10.76
N TRP A 110 0.79 -5.56 11.46
CA TRP A 110 -0.25 -6.46 11.94
C TRP A 110 0.24 -7.18 13.18
N GLN A 111 -0.70 -7.74 13.94
CA GLN A 111 -0.35 -8.54 15.11
C GLN A 111 -0.15 -9.99 14.67
N GLY A 112 1.04 -10.51 14.92
CA GLY A 112 1.37 -11.87 14.58
C GLY A 112 0.72 -12.88 15.54
N ALA A 113 0.39 -14.05 15.00
CA ALA A 113 -0.08 -15.17 15.80
C ALA A 113 1.08 -15.78 16.59
N GLY A 114 0.77 -16.47 17.69
CA GLY A 114 1.75 -17.25 18.42
C GLY A 114 1.99 -18.62 17.78
N GLY A 115 3.02 -19.32 18.25
CA GLY A 115 3.33 -20.68 17.82
C GLY A 115 3.97 -20.78 16.44
N ILE A 116 3.80 -21.93 15.78
CA ILE A 116 4.43 -22.21 14.49
C ILE A 116 3.91 -21.28 13.38
N GLY A 117 2.62 -21.02 13.38
CA GLY A 117 2.01 -20.08 12.44
C GLY A 117 2.59 -18.68 12.59
N GLY A 118 2.78 -18.25 13.85
CA GLY A 118 3.39 -16.95 14.12
C GLY A 118 4.85 -16.87 13.70
N PHE A 119 5.59 -17.98 13.83
CA PHE A 119 6.97 -18.04 13.33
C PHE A 119 7.03 -17.82 11.82
N PHE A 120 6.13 -18.46 11.08
CA PHE A 120 6.05 -18.29 9.63
C PHE A 120 5.74 -16.85 9.25
N GLU A 121 4.75 -16.23 9.91
CA GLU A 121 4.41 -14.83 9.67
C GLU A 121 5.58 -13.89 9.93
N ARG A 122 6.33 -14.12 11.02
CA ARG A 122 7.45 -13.24 11.39
C ARG A 122 8.68 -13.40 10.50
N THR A 123 8.84 -14.57 9.87
CA THR A 123 10.07 -14.90 9.14
C THR A 123 9.93 -14.77 7.63
N PHE A 124 8.82 -15.25 7.06
CA PHE A 124 8.66 -15.35 5.61
C PHE A 124 7.72 -14.29 5.03
N ALA A 125 6.61 -14.01 5.70
CA ALA A 125 5.65 -13.05 5.22
C ALA A 125 6.23 -11.64 5.07
N PRO A 126 7.04 -11.13 6.02
CA PRO A 126 7.62 -9.79 5.87
C PRO A 126 8.49 -9.64 4.64
N ARG A 127 9.28 -10.65 4.29
CA ARG A 127 10.14 -10.60 3.10
C ARG A 127 9.34 -10.58 1.82
N ALA A 128 8.30 -11.42 1.75
CA ALA A 128 7.42 -11.49 0.59
C ALA A 128 6.66 -10.17 0.43
N MET A 129 6.15 -9.61 1.51
CA MET A 129 5.42 -8.35 1.46
C MET A 129 6.32 -7.17 1.09
N ARG A 130 7.55 -7.15 1.60
CA ARG A 130 8.49 -6.08 1.24
C ARG A 130 8.79 -6.10 -0.25
N ALA A 131 9.01 -7.28 -0.84
CA ALA A 131 9.25 -7.41 -2.27
C ALA A 131 8.05 -6.92 -3.08
N ILE A 132 6.84 -7.21 -2.63
CA ILE A 132 5.62 -6.73 -3.26
C ILE A 132 5.55 -5.19 -3.21
N TYR A 133 5.84 -4.60 -2.05
CA TYR A 133 5.81 -3.14 -1.89
C TYR A 133 6.89 -2.44 -2.69
N GLU A 134 8.08 -3.02 -2.78
CA GLU A 134 9.13 -2.47 -3.63
C GLU A 134 8.71 -2.46 -5.10
N ASP A 135 8.06 -3.53 -5.56
CA ASP A 135 7.51 -3.61 -6.90
C ASP A 135 6.39 -2.59 -7.10
N GLU A 136 5.50 -2.46 -6.13
CA GLU A 136 4.41 -1.48 -6.17
C GLU A 136 4.95 -0.05 -6.30
N LEU A 137 5.96 0.30 -5.50
CA LEU A 137 6.58 1.62 -5.55
C LEU A 137 7.29 1.88 -6.89
N GLN A 138 7.93 0.86 -7.44
CA GLN A 138 8.56 0.97 -8.75
C GLN A 138 7.51 1.23 -9.84
N ARG A 139 6.38 0.55 -9.77
CA ARG A 139 5.27 0.74 -10.71
C ARG A 139 4.61 2.10 -10.52
N LEU A 140 4.49 2.56 -9.28
CA LEU A 140 3.98 3.90 -8.98
C LEU A 140 4.89 4.97 -9.59
N ASP A 141 6.21 4.83 -9.45
CA ASP A 141 7.17 5.74 -10.05
C ASP A 141 7.03 5.77 -11.57
N ALA A 142 6.92 4.61 -12.22
CA ALA A 142 6.72 4.53 -13.66
C ALA A 142 5.41 5.19 -14.09
N TYR A 143 4.33 4.93 -13.38
CA TYR A 143 3.03 5.55 -13.64
C TYR A 143 3.10 7.07 -13.50
N ALA A 144 3.71 7.54 -12.40
CA ALA A 144 3.84 8.97 -12.14
C ALA A 144 4.64 9.68 -13.24
N ARG A 145 5.72 9.06 -13.71
CA ARG A 145 6.52 9.61 -14.80
C ARG A 145 5.71 9.75 -16.09
N GLU A 146 4.90 8.75 -16.42
CA GLU A 146 4.03 8.80 -17.58
C GLU A 146 3.06 9.97 -17.49
N GLN A 147 2.48 10.19 -16.32
CA GLN A 147 1.53 11.30 -16.13
C GLN A 147 2.20 12.67 -16.25
N GLN A 148 3.49 12.79 -15.85
CA GLN A 148 4.22 14.05 -15.93
C GLN A 148 4.61 14.41 -17.37
N THR A 149 4.72 13.42 -18.26
CA THR A 149 5.09 13.65 -19.66
C THR A 149 3.89 13.72 -20.60
N ALA A 150 2.71 13.42 -20.10
CA ALA A 150 1.48 13.42 -20.90
C ALA A 150 0.94 14.83 -21.16
#